data_26ba845007e18bc6227c9222a62829b3
#
_entry.id   26ba845007e18bc6227c9222a62829b3
#
_cell.length_a   1.000
_cell.length_b   1.000
_cell.length_c   1.000
_cell.angle_alpha   90.00
_cell.angle_beta   90.00
_cell.angle_gamma   90.00
#
_symmetry.space_group_name_H-M   'P 1'
#
loop_
_entity.id
_entity.type
_entity.pdbx_description
1 polymer ?
#
loop_
_entity_poly.entity_id
_entity_poly.type
_entity_poly.pdbx_seq_one_letter_code
_entity_poly.pdbx_strand_id
1 'polypeptide(L)'
;MSEPLVLHGYWRSGTSYRTRIALNIKRVGYEQRPVDLRAGAQQSGEFRALNPQGLVPALETPDGVLTQSSAILEWLEERYREPPLLPCEPAHRAIVRAMAMAVACDIHPLNNLRVLKYLKSSLGQGQEAIAAWAARWIADGFSALEAMISQHGGRFAYGDSLTFADCHLVPQYYSAQRFEVDCSPWPRLVSAATNAMAEEAVRRAHPDLQPDADLA
;
A
#
# COMPACT_ATOMS: atom_id res chain seq x y z
N MET A 1 -14.80 -24.15 11.83
CA MET A 1 -14.75 -22.87 11.10
C MET A 1 -13.41 -22.25 11.46
N SER A 2 -12.57 -21.89 10.48
CA SER A 2 -11.34 -21.18 10.76
C SER A 2 -11.68 -19.81 11.36
N GLU A 3 -10.94 -19.39 12.38
CA GLU A 3 -11.08 -18.04 12.93
C GLU A 3 -10.93 -17.00 11.82
N PRO A 4 -11.75 -15.94 11.82
CA PRO A 4 -11.65 -14.89 10.81
C PRO A 4 -10.29 -14.16 10.93
N LEU A 5 -9.73 -13.75 9.80
CA LEU A 5 -8.57 -12.86 9.81
C LEU A 5 -8.96 -11.51 10.41
N VAL A 6 -8.05 -10.89 11.19
CA VAL A 6 -8.27 -9.56 11.77
C VAL A 6 -7.18 -8.60 11.28
N LEU A 7 -7.59 -7.58 10.53
CA LEU A 7 -6.69 -6.56 10.01
C LEU A 7 -6.70 -5.33 10.93
N HIS A 8 -5.61 -5.15 11.66
CA HIS A 8 -5.34 -3.90 12.37
C HIS A 8 -4.75 -2.88 11.40
N GLY A 9 -5.48 -1.82 11.14
CA GLY A 9 -5.12 -0.84 10.14
C GLY A 9 -5.65 0.55 10.42
N TYR A 10 -5.32 1.48 9.53
CA TYR A 10 -5.86 2.83 9.52
C TYR A 10 -6.40 3.13 8.14
N TRP A 11 -7.59 3.71 8.05
CA TRP A 11 -8.29 3.92 6.78
C TRP A 11 -7.40 4.55 5.69
N ARG A 12 -6.67 5.61 6.03
CA ARG A 12 -5.84 6.38 5.09
C ARG A 12 -4.40 5.88 4.96
N SER A 13 -4.00 4.84 5.70
CA SER A 13 -2.66 4.25 5.58
C SER A 13 -2.48 3.55 4.23
N GLY A 14 -1.46 3.95 3.46
CA GLY A 14 -1.14 3.31 2.19
C GLY A 14 -0.83 1.82 2.33
N THR A 15 -0.15 1.41 3.41
CA THR A 15 0.16 -0.01 3.68
C THR A 15 -1.08 -0.81 4.10
N SER A 16 -2.01 -0.21 4.86
CA SER A 16 -3.30 -0.84 5.16
C SER A 16 -4.17 -0.95 3.91
N TYR A 17 -4.19 0.08 3.07
CA TYR A 17 -4.90 0.08 1.78
C TYR A 17 -4.36 -1.03 0.85
N ARG A 18 -3.04 -1.19 0.76
CA ARG A 18 -2.36 -2.27 0.04
C ARG A 18 -2.87 -3.64 0.47
N THR A 19 -2.93 -3.86 1.77
CA THR A 19 -3.39 -5.14 2.35
C THR A 19 -4.87 -5.39 2.08
N ARG A 20 -5.73 -4.36 2.21
CA ARG A 20 -7.16 -4.47 1.89
C ARG A 20 -7.39 -4.84 0.42
N ILE A 21 -6.63 -4.23 -0.51
CA ILE A 21 -6.69 -4.57 -1.93
C ILE A 21 -6.41 -6.07 -2.12
N ALA A 22 -5.32 -6.56 -1.56
CA ALA A 22 -4.93 -7.97 -1.70
C ALA A 22 -5.98 -8.91 -1.11
N LEU A 23 -6.48 -8.64 0.10
CA LEU A 23 -7.56 -9.43 0.74
C LEU A 23 -8.83 -9.46 -0.12
N ASN A 24 -9.22 -8.33 -0.69
CA ASN A 24 -10.40 -8.24 -1.53
C ASN A 24 -10.23 -8.99 -2.86
N ILE A 25 -9.06 -8.89 -3.52
CA ILE A 25 -8.77 -9.64 -4.75
C ILE A 25 -8.80 -11.14 -4.46
N LYS A 26 -8.20 -11.58 -3.35
CA LYS A 26 -8.19 -12.97 -2.90
C LYS A 26 -9.57 -13.45 -2.41
N ARG A 27 -10.55 -12.54 -2.28
CA ARG A 27 -11.91 -12.84 -1.76
C ARG A 27 -11.87 -13.43 -0.36
N VAL A 28 -10.89 -13.03 0.44
CA VAL A 28 -10.73 -13.48 1.83
C VAL A 28 -11.49 -12.54 2.75
N GLY A 29 -12.39 -13.08 3.55
CA GLY A 29 -13.10 -12.30 4.57
C GLY A 29 -12.18 -11.95 5.74
N TYR A 30 -12.31 -10.73 6.25
CA TYR A 30 -11.58 -10.24 7.40
C TYR A 30 -12.39 -9.24 8.22
N GLU A 31 -12.12 -9.18 9.51
CA GLU A 31 -12.56 -8.11 10.39
C GLU A 31 -11.54 -6.97 10.34
N GLN A 32 -12.00 -5.72 10.28
CA GLN A 32 -11.11 -4.56 10.36
C GLN A 32 -11.17 -3.97 11.76
N ARG A 33 -10.00 -3.80 12.41
CA ARG A 33 -9.82 -3.11 13.69
C ARG A 33 -9.04 -1.82 13.46
N PRO A 34 -9.69 -0.66 13.62
CA PRO A 34 -9.05 0.63 13.43
C PRO A 34 -7.95 0.91 14.44
N VAL A 35 -6.83 1.48 13.95
CA VAL A 35 -5.71 1.97 14.78
C VAL A 35 -5.49 3.44 14.43
N ASP A 36 -6.01 4.36 15.25
CA ASP A 36 -5.93 5.80 14.94
C ASP A 36 -4.48 6.33 15.04
N LEU A 37 -3.88 6.53 13.86
CA LEU A 37 -2.51 7.07 13.75
C LEU A 37 -2.41 8.54 14.14
N ARG A 38 -3.51 9.28 14.13
CA ARG A 38 -3.54 10.69 14.57
C ARG A 38 -3.42 10.78 16.08
N ALA A 39 -4.16 9.91 16.78
CA ALA A 39 -4.09 9.78 18.24
C ALA A 39 -2.82 9.06 18.72
N GLY A 40 -2.02 8.47 17.79
CA GLY A 40 -0.82 7.74 18.16
C GLY A 40 -1.08 6.33 18.71
N ALA A 41 -2.27 5.76 18.44
CA ALA A 41 -2.68 4.44 18.96
C ALA A 41 -1.71 3.31 18.59
N GLN A 42 -0.99 3.43 17.47
CA GLN A 42 0.04 2.47 17.05
C GLN A 42 1.25 2.43 18.01
N GLN A 43 1.38 3.39 18.93
CA GLN A 43 2.44 3.44 19.93
C GLN A 43 1.98 2.92 21.30
N SER A 44 0.72 2.55 21.46
CA SER A 44 0.22 1.95 22.70
C SER A 44 0.91 0.63 23.01
N GLY A 45 0.98 0.27 24.30
CA GLY A 45 1.53 -1.01 24.73
C GLY A 45 0.78 -2.19 24.13
N GLU A 46 -0.55 -2.08 24.02
CA GLU A 46 -1.43 -3.07 23.42
C GLU A 46 -1.08 -3.34 21.96
N PHE A 47 -1.00 -2.28 21.13
CA PHE A 47 -0.67 -2.46 19.72
C PHE A 47 0.79 -2.90 19.52
N ARG A 48 1.71 -2.42 20.35
CA ARG A 48 3.13 -2.86 20.28
C ARG A 48 3.33 -4.32 20.69
N ALA A 49 2.42 -4.90 21.44
CA ALA A 49 2.42 -6.34 21.71
C ALA A 49 2.07 -7.14 20.44
N LEU A 50 1.24 -6.60 19.54
CA LEU A 50 0.94 -7.19 18.23
C LEU A 50 2.05 -6.91 17.22
N ASN A 51 2.50 -5.66 17.15
CA ASN A 51 3.58 -5.24 16.25
C ASN A 51 4.59 -4.35 16.98
N PRO A 52 5.75 -4.90 17.39
CA PRO A 52 6.79 -4.14 18.10
C PRO A 52 7.31 -2.90 17.36
N GLN A 53 7.18 -2.85 16.03
CA GLN A 53 7.56 -1.68 15.24
C GLN A 53 6.62 -0.48 15.45
N GLY A 54 5.40 -0.69 16.00
CA GLY A 54 4.40 0.36 16.12
C GLY A 54 3.95 0.92 14.77
N LEU A 55 3.79 0.05 13.78
CA LEU A 55 3.36 0.38 12.41
C LEU A 55 2.17 -0.47 11.99
N VAL A 56 1.24 0.13 11.25
CA VAL A 56 0.15 -0.61 10.59
C VAL A 56 0.58 -1.00 9.16
N PRO A 57 0.04 -2.10 8.61
CA PRO A 57 -0.88 -3.04 9.21
C PRO A 57 -0.23 -4.11 10.09
N ALA A 58 -1.06 -4.74 10.92
CA ALA A 58 -0.82 -6.06 11.47
C ALA A 58 -2.02 -6.94 11.11
N LEU A 59 -1.78 -8.19 10.73
CA LEU A 59 -2.83 -9.15 10.38
C LEU A 59 -2.78 -10.34 11.33
N GLU A 60 -3.82 -10.51 12.15
CA GLU A 60 -4.00 -11.73 12.93
C GLU A 60 -4.48 -12.86 12.02
N THR A 61 -3.83 -14.00 12.11
CA THR A 61 -4.11 -15.22 11.36
C THR A 61 -4.15 -16.40 12.32
N PRO A 62 -4.67 -17.56 11.90
CA PRO A 62 -4.59 -18.79 12.72
C PRO A 62 -3.14 -19.19 13.08
N ASP A 63 -2.16 -18.76 12.29
CA ASP A 63 -0.75 -19.09 12.48
C ASP A 63 0.02 -18.02 13.31
N GLY A 64 -0.68 -16.98 13.77
CA GLY A 64 -0.12 -15.87 14.53
C GLY A 64 -0.26 -14.52 13.82
N VAL A 65 0.40 -13.49 14.36
CA VAL A 65 0.32 -12.12 13.85
C VAL A 65 1.39 -11.88 12.78
N LEU A 66 0.95 -11.46 11.60
CA LEU A 66 1.83 -11.06 10.51
C LEU A 66 1.94 -9.53 10.46
N THR A 67 3.15 -9.05 10.21
CA THR A 67 3.45 -7.62 10.04
C THR A 67 4.14 -7.38 8.70
N GLN A 68 4.30 -6.10 8.29
CA GLN A 68 4.82 -5.73 6.97
C GLN A 68 3.87 -6.10 5.83
N SER A 69 3.23 -5.09 5.24
CA SER A 69 2.22 -5.31 4.19
C SER A 69 2.71 -6.19 3.04
N SER A 70 3.97 -6.06 2.61
CA SER A 70 4.51 -6.90 1.53
C SER A 70 4.63 -8.37 1.95
N ALA A 71 5.03 -8.65 3.20
CA ALA A 71 5.08 -10.01 3.72
C ALA A 71 3.68 -10.60 3.89
N ILE A 72 2.70 -9.79 4.30
CA ILE A 72 1.29 -10.18 4.36
C ILE A 72 0.78 -10.57 2.96
N LEU A 73 1.12 -9.79 1.93
CA LEU A 73 0.73 -10.11 0.55
C LEU A 73 1.36 -11.43 0.07
N GLU A 74 2.63 -11.69 0.38
CA GLU A 74 3.28 -12.96 0.06
C GLU A 74 2.58 -14.13 0.76
N TRP A 75 2.28 -14.00 2.06
CA TRP A 75 1.54 -15.03 2.78
C TRP A 75 0.15 -15.28 2.19
N LEU A 76 -0.56 -14.22 1.80
CA LEU A 76 -1.85 -14.34 1.12
C LEU A 76 -1.73 -15.08 -0.22
N GLU A 77 -0.67 -14.82 -0.99
CA GLU A 77 -0.41 -15.47 -2.28
C GLU A 77 -0.14 -16.97 -2.12
N GLU A 78 0.62 -17.36 -1.10
CA GLU A 78 0.94 -18.74 -0.81
C GLU A 78 -0.25 -19.50 -0.24
N ARG A 79 -1.03 -18.85 0.64
CA ARG A 79 -2.15 -19.47 1.35
C ARG A 79 -3.41 -19.56 0.51
N TYR A 80 -3.69 -18.55 -0.33
CA TYR A 80 -4.86 -18.41 -1.19
C TYR A 80 -4.39 -18.22 -2.63
N ARG A 81 -4.17 -19.33 -3.33
CA ARG A 81 -3.52 -19.30 -4.64
C ARG A 81 -4.35 -18.64 -5.74
N GLU A 82 -5.69 -18.66 -5.62
CA GLU A 82 -6.60 -18.12 -6.62
C GLU A 82 -7.46 -16.97 -6.08
N PRO A 83 -7.61 -15.90 -6.87
CA PRO A 83 -6.86 -15.56 -8.09
C PRO A 83 -5.40 -15.20 -7.76
N PRO A 84 -4.43 -15.51 -8.66
CA PRO A 84 -3.03 -15.23 -8.40
C PRO A 84 -2.74 -13.72 -8.46
N LEU A 85 -1.84 -13.25 -7.59
CA LEU A 85 -1.31 -11.89 -7.60
C LEU A 85 0.12 -11.83 -8.16
N LEU A 86 0.68 -12.99 -8.48
CA LEU A 86 1.99 -13.13 -9.11
C LEU A 86 1.89 -14.06 -10.33
N PRO A 87 2.60 -13.77 -11.42
CA PRO A 87 2.69 -14.66 -12.59
C PRO A 87 3.28 -16.02 -12.21
N CYS A 88 3.12 -17.04 -13.09
CA CYS A 88 3.68 -18.37 -12.86
C CYS A 88 5.20 -18.39 -13.01
N GLU A 89 5.73 -17.72 -14.04
CA GLU A 89 7.14 -17.75 -14.39
C GLU A 89 8.02 -16.97 -13.40
N PRO A 90 9.12 -17.56 -12.89
CA PRO A 90 9.96 -16.91 -11.88
C PRO A 90 10.50 -15.54 -12.28
N ALA A 91 10.91 -15.37 -13.56
CA ALA A 91 11.40 -14.09 -14.06
C ALA A 91 10.32 -13.00 -14.02
N HIS A 92 9.10 -13.34 -14.41
CA HIS A 92 7.96 -12.42 -14.36
C HIS A 92 7.54 -12.09 -12.92
N ARG A 93 7.58 -13.06 -12.02
CA ARG A 93 7.37 -12.84 -10.58
C ARG A 93 8.38 -11.85 -10.00
N ALA A 94 9.64 -11.95 -10.42
CA ALA A 94 10.69 -11.02 -9.98
C ALA A 94 10.43 -9.59 -10.47
N ILE A 95 9.97 -9.41 -11.71
CA ILE A 95 9.61 -8.10 -12.27
C ILE A 95 8.45 -7.47 -11.49
N VAL A 96 7.37 -8.22 -11.25
CA VAL A 96 6.22 -7.75 -10.46
C VAL A 96 6.64 -7.36 -9.05
N ARG A 97 7.50 -8.17 -8.41
CA ARG A 97 8.05 -7.83 -7.08
C ARG A 97 8.95 -6.59 -7.13
N ALA A 98 9.76 -6.43 -8.17
CA ALA A 98 10.59 -5.23 -8.32
C ALA A 98 9.75 -3.96 -8.40
N MET A 99 8.64 -3.95 -9.16
CA MET A 99 7.68 -2.84 -9.18
C MET A 99 7.07 -2.58 -7.79
N ALA A 100 6.66 -3.65 -7.10
CA ALA A 100 6.11 -3.55 -5.76
C ALA A 100 7.12 -3.00 -4.75
N MET A 101 8.38 -3.47 -4.82
CA MET A 101 9.45 -3.05 -3.91
C MET A 101 9.93 -1.64 -4.21
N ALA A 102 9.91 -1.15 -5.44
CA ALA A 102 10.18 0.26 -5.74
C ALA A 102 9.26 1.18 -4.93
N VAL A 103 7.99 0.80 -4.78
CA VAL A 103 7.07 1.54 -3.89
C VAL A 103 7.37 1.27 -2.41
N ALA A 104 7.54 0.00 -2.03
CA ALA A 104 7.60 -0.39 -0.62
C ALA A 104 8.93 -0.01 0.04
N CYS A 105 10.05 0.03 -0.70
CA CYS A 105 11.38 0.28 -0.17
C CYS A 105 11.88 1.69 -0.47
N ASP A 106 11.50 2.28 -1.62
CA ASP A 106 12.17 3.48 -2.10
C ASP A 106 11.28 4.74 -2.11
N ILE A 107 9.93 4.58 -2.12
CA ILE A 107 8.99 5.71 -2.08
C ILE A 107 8.30 5.82 -0.73
N HIS A 108 7.50 4.81 -0.37
CA HIS A 108 6.61 4.85 0.79
C HIS A 108 7.35 5.11 2.12
N PRO A 109 8.49 4.48 2.43
CA PRO A 109 9.17 4.70 3.70
C PRO A 109 9.64 6.13 3.91
N LEU A 110 10.03 6.81 2.82
CA LEU A 110 10.50 8.21 2.86
C LEU A 110 9.35 9.19 3.09
N ASN A 111 8.12 8.80 2.76
CA ASN A 111 6.90 9.59 2.93
C ASN A 111 6.02 9.08 4.09
N ASN A 112 6.53 8.15 4.90
CA ASN A 112 5.84 7.64 6.06
C ASN A 112 5.65 8.73 7.12
N LEU A 113 4.52 8.69 7.83
CA LEU A 113 4.18 9.67 8.87
C LEU A 113 5.31 9.91 9.89
N ARG A 114 6.05 8.87 10.28
CA ARG A 114 7.17 8.99 11.23
C ARG A 114 8.31 9.86 10.66
N VAL A 115 8.61 9.75 9.36
CA VAL A 115 9.63 10.55 8.70
C VAL A 115 9.17 12.00 8.58
N LEU A 116 7.93 12.22 8.11
CA LEU A 116 7.38 13.57 7.98
C LEU A 116 7.26 14.27 9.34
N LYS A 117 6.87 13.54 10.41
CA LYS A 117 6.88 14.07 11.79
C LYS A 117 8.30 14.43 12.24
N TYR A 118 9.30 13.62 11.92
CA TYR A 118 10.70 13.89 12.27
C TYR A 118 11.22 15.14 11.55
N LEU A 119 10.95 15.27 10.25
CA LEU A 119 11.29 16.49 9.48
C LEU A 119 10.68 17.73 10.13
N LYS A 120 9.41 17.67 10.52
CA LYS A 120 8.70 18.80 11.15
C LYS A 120 9.22 19.10 12.55
N SER A 121 9.26 18.11 13.42
CA SER A 121 9.44 18.32 14.87
C SER A 121 10.90 18.37 15.29
N SER A 122 11.77 17.57 14.63
CA SER A 122 13.18 17.47 15.03
C SER A 122 14.10 18.33 14.15
N LEU A 123 13.76 18.46 12.85
CA LEU A 123 14.55 19.25 11.90
C LEU A 123 13.94 20.62 11.60
N GLY A 124 12.80 20.96 12.21
CA GLY A 124 12.17 22.28 12.12
C GLY A 124 11.66 22.66 10.72
N GLN A 125 11.43 21.66 9.84
CA GLN A 125 11.01 21.92 8.47
C GLN A 125 9.56 22.39 8.39
N GLY A 126 9.31 23.43 7.59
CA GLY A 126 7.97 23.93 7.28
C GLY A 126 7.19 23.00 6.36
N GLN A 127 5.89 23.28 6.22
CA GLN A 127 4.98 22.46 5.40
C GLN A 127 5.42 22.39 3.93
N GLU A 128 5.91 23.48 3.37
CA GLU A 128 6.40 23.53 1.99
C GLU A 128 7.61 22.59 1.77
N ALA A 129 8.58 22.60 2.68
CA ALA A 129 9.74 21.71 2.60
C ALA A 129 9.34 20.25 2.75
N ILE A 130 8.35 19.94 3.59
CA ILE A 130 7.82 18.59 3.77
C ILE A 130 7.07 18.13 2.49
N ALA A 131 6.29 19.01 1.87
CA ALA A 131 5.61 18.70 0.61
C ALA A 131 6.64 18.49 -0.53
N ALA A 132 7.66 19.34 -0.62
CA ALA A 132 8.76 19.20 -1.59
C ALA A 132 9.55 17.90 -1.39
N TRP A 133 9.81 17.52 -0.14
CA TRP A 133 10.40 16.21 0.19
C TRP A 133 9.56 15.06 -0.34
N ALA A 134 8.25 15.06 -0.05
CA ALA A 134 7.36 13.99 -0.49
C ALA A 134 7.28 13.93 -2.03
N ALA A 135 7.10 15.09 -2.68
CA ALA A 135 7.03 15.19 -4.13
C ALA A 135 8.31 14.67 -4.80
N ARG A 136 9.49 14.99 -4.26
CA ARG A 136 10.78 14.54 -4.78
C ARG A 136 10.85 13.02 -4.87
N TRP A 137 10.62 12.32 -3.77
CA TRP A 137 10.77 10.86 -3.71
C TRP A 137 9.67 10.12 -4.47
N ILE A 138 8.47 10.70 -4.52
CA ILE A 138 7.39 10.18 -5.37
C ILE A 138 7.78 10.31 -6.85
N ALA A 139 8.27 11.47 -7.27
CA ALA A 139 8.64 11.71 -8.66
C ALA A 139 9.77 10.78 -9.14
N ASP A 140 10.81 10.62 -8.33
CA ASP A 140 11.93 9.72 -8.65
C ASP A 140 11.45 8.27 -8.82
N GLY A 141 10.64 7.77 -7.87
CA GLY A 141 10.11 6.41 -7.94
C GLY A 141 9.08 6.22 -9.05
N PHE A 142 8.22 7.20 -9.30
CA PHE A 142 7.24 7.13 -10.38
C PHE A 142 7.90 7.14 -11.77
N SER A 143 9.02 7.86 -11.93
CA SER A 143 9.79 7.83 -13.17
C SER A 143 10.35 6.44 -13.46
N ALA A 144 10.85 5.74 -12.45
CA ALA A 144 11.31 4.37 -12.58
C ALA A 144 10.14 3.40 -12.88
N LEU A 145 9.01 3.56 -12.17
CA LEU A 145 7.81 2.75 -12.40
C LEU A 145 7.21 2.98 -13.77
N GLU A 146 7.17 4.22 -14.28
CA GLU A 146 6.70 4.52 -15.65
C GLU A 146 7.51 3.76 -16.70
N ALA A 147 8.84 3.72 -16.55
CA ALA A 147 9.70 2.97 -17.47
C ALA A 147 9.41 1.46 -17.39
N MET A 148 9.26 0.90 -16.18
CA MET A 148 8.93 -0.52 -16.00
C MET A 148 7.54 -0.86 -16.57
N ILE A 149 6.54 -0.02 -16.32
CA ILE A 149 5.17 -0.20 -16.84
C ILE A 149 5.17 -0.04 -18.37
N SER A 150 5.97 0.87 -18.92
CA SER A 150 6.13 1.01 -20.38
C SER A 150 6.65 -0.26 -21.05
N GLN A 151 7.48 -1.03 -20.35
CA GLN A 151 8.06 -2.26 -20.85
C GLN A 151 7.18 -3.49 -20.60
N HIS A 152 6.49 -3.56 -19.49
CA HIS A 152 5.85 -4.79 -19.02
C HIS A 152 4.35 -4.65 -18.75
N GLY A 153 3.82 -3.43 -18.74
CA GLY A 153 2.43 -3.15 -18.49
C GLY A 153 1.52 -3.52 -19.65
N GLY A 154 0.26 -3.66 -19.33
CA GLY A 154 -0.87 -3.79 -20.26
C GLY A 154 -2.01 -2.91 -19.76
N ARG A 155 -3.12 -3.52 -19.43
CA ARG A 155 -4.24 -2.83 -18.73
C ARG A 155 -3.82 -2.35 -17.34
N PHE A 156 -2.97 -3.09 -16.65
CA PHE A 156 -2.49 -2.82 -15.29
C PHE A 156 -0.97 -2.60 -15.27
N ALA A 157 -0.41 -2.43 -14.10
CA ALA A 157 1.03 -2.19 -13.94
C ALA A 157 1.89 -3.29 -14.55
N TYR A 158 1.40 -4.54 -14.54
CA TYR A 158 2.02 -5.67 -15.20
C TYR A 158 0.94 -6.50 -15.94
N GLY A 159 0.96 -6.48 -17.27
CA GLY A 159 0.01 -7.21 -18.10
C GLY A 159 -1.43 -6.79 -17.89
N ASP A 160 -2.35 -7.76 -18.04
CA ASP A 160 -3.79 -7.50 -18.09
C ASP A 160 -4.58 -8.06 -16.89
N SER A 161 -3.88 -8.45 -15.83
CA SER A 161 -4.46 -8.90 -14.56
C SER A 161 -3.87 -8.13 -13.39
N LEU A 162 -4.65 -7.92 -12.33
CA LEU A 162 -4.17 -7.28 -11.11
C LEU A 162 -3.07 -8.13 -10.45
N THR A 163 -1.99 -7.49 -10.05
CA THR A 163 -0.82 -8.12 -9.44
C THR A 163 -0.40 -7.41 -8.14
N PHE A 164 0.68 -7.90 -7.51
CA PHE A 164 1.33 -7.19 -6.39
C PHE A 164 1.73 -5.76 -6.77
N ALA A 165 2.14 -5.55 -8.04
CA ALA A 165 2.51 -4.21 -8.50
C ALA A 165 1.35 -3.23 -8.32
N ASP A 166 0.13 -3.62 -8.68
CA ASP A 166 -1.06 -2.79 -8.56
C ASP A 166 -1.47 -2.57 -7.09
N CYS A 167 -1.34 -3.61 -6.25
CA CYS A 167 -1.57 -3.49 -4.81
C CYS A 167 -0.67 -2.42 -4.17
N HIS A 168 0.52 -2.19 -4.71
CA HIS A 168 1.46 -1.17 -4.23
C HIS A 168 1.27 0.17 -4.94
N LEU A 169 1.06 0.16 -6.25
CA LEU A 169 0.92 1.34 -7.09
C LEU A 169 -0.30 2.18 -6.69
N VAL A 170 -1.47 1.55 -6.56
CA VAL A 170 -2.72 2.26 -6.29
C VAL A 170 -2.65 3.10 -5.00
N PRO A 171 -2.24 2.56 -3.84
CA PRO A 171 -2.08 3.35 -2.63
C PRO A 171 -1.01 4.45 -2.73
N GLN A 172 0.03 4.22 -3.54
CA GLN A 172 1.07 5.23 -3.74
C GLN A 172 0.58 6.35 -4.67
N TYR A 173 -0.20 6.03 -5.70
CA TYR A 173 -0.85 7.02 -6.55
C TYR A 173 -1.86 7.86 -5.76
N TYR A 174 -2.69 7.25 -4.92
CA TYR A 174 -3.56 7.96 -3.98
C TYR A 174 -2.75 8.89 -3.06
N SER A 175 -1.58 8.45 -2.59
CA SER A 175 -0.69 9.28 -1.77
C SER A 175 -0.13 10.46 -2.57
N ALA A 176 0.26 10.25 -3.84
CA ALA A 176 0.75 11.31 -4.71
C ALA A 176 -0.31 12.41 -4.92
N GLN A 177 -1.56 12.02 -5.17
CA GLN A 177 -2.67 12.96 -5.30
C GLN A 177 -2.87 13.80 -4.02
N ARG A 178 -2.75 13.18 -2.83
CA ARG A 178 -2.86 13.90 -1.55
C ARG A 178 -1.71 14.86 -1.26
N PHE A 179 -0.53 14.61 -1.84
CA PHE A 179 0.61 15.54 -1.79
C PHE A 179 0.61 16.52 -2.97
N GLU A 180 -0.47 16.52 -3.76
CA GLU A 180 -0.65 17.41 -4.93
C GLU A 180 0.50 17.29 -5.94
N VAL A 181 1.06 16.09 -6.08
CA VAL A 181 2.13 15.82 -7.05
C VAL A 181 1.53 15.79 -8.46
N ASP A 182 2.07 16.59 -9.36
CA ASP A 182 1.71 16.50 -10.78
C ASP A 182 2.14 15.15 -11.35
N CYS A 183 1.17 14.32 -11.68
CA CYS A 183 1.39 12.99 -12.24
C CYS A 183 1.35 12.96 -13.78
N SER A 184 1.20 14.11 -14.45
CA SER A 184 1.13 14.20 -15.92
C SER A 184 2.38 13.65 -16.66
N PRO A 185 3.60 13.65 -16.06
CA PRO A 185 4.78 13.05 -16.70
C PRO A 185 4.73 11.51 -16.79
N TRP A 186 3.81 10.84 -16.09
CA TRP A 186 3.76 9.37 -16.02
C TRP A 186 2.42 8.79 -16.51
N PRO A 187 2.09 8.96 -17.81
CA PRO A 187 0.76 8.64 -18.34
C PRO A 187 0.40 7.16 -18.28
N ARG A 188 1.38 6.24 -18.43
CA ARG A 188 1.13 4.80 -18.34
C ARG A 188 0.88 4.36 -16.91
N LEU A 189 1.64 4.90 -15.96
CA LEU A 189 1.43 4.68 -14.53
C LEU A 189 0.04 5.17 -14.11
N VAL A 190 -0.36 6.37 -14.51
CA VAL A 190 -1.67 6.95 -14.23
C VAL A 190 -2.78 6.07 -14.82
N SER A 191 -2.61 5.63 -16.08
CA SER A 191 -3.57 4.74 -16.72
C SER A 191 -3.72 3.41 -15.98
N ALA A 192 -2.61 2.75 -15.63
CA ALA A 192 -2.61 1.50 -14.89
C ALA A 192 -3.28 1.65 -13.51
N ALA A 193 -2.93 2.70 -12.76
CA ALA A 193 -3.52 2.99 -11.45
C ALA A 193 -5.03 3.25 -11.56
N THR A 194 -5.46 4.04 -12.55
CA THR A 194 -6.87 4.35 -12.79
C THR A 194 -7.67 3.11 -13.17
N ASN A 195 -7.13 2.27 -14.06
CA ASN A 195 -7.75 1.01 -14.43
C ASN A 195 -7.89 0.07 -13.22
N ALA A 196 -6.85 -0.01 -12.39
CA ALA A 196 -6.90 -0.83 -11.17
C ALA A 196 -7.93 -0.29 -10.17
N MET A 197 -8.03 1.03 -9.98
CA MET A 197 -9.02 1.66 -9.10
C MET A 197 -10.47 1.44 -9.55
N ALA A 198 -10.71 1.19 -10.84
CA ALA A 198 -12.02 0.87 -11.37
C ALA A 198 -12.48 -0.56 -11.02
N GLU A 199 -11.57 -1.47 -10.67
CA GLU A 199 -11.90 -2.83 -10.29
C GLU A 199 -12.60 -2.87 -8.92
N GLU A 200 -13.66 -3.66 -8.81
CA GLU A 200 -14.50 -3.73 -7.60
C GLU A 200 -13.71 -4.03 -6.33
N ALA A 201 -12.76 -4.97 -6.40
CA ALA A 201 -11.94 -5.36 -5.26
C ALA A 201 -11.06 -4.20 -4.75
N VAL A 202 -10.55 -3.38 -5.66
CA VAL A 202 -9.72 -2.20 -5.36
C VAL A 202 -10.60 -1.06 -4.86
N ARG A 203 -11.73 -0.81 -5.52
CA ARG A 203 -12.70 0.22 -5.14
C ARG A 203 -13.20 0.02 -3.71
N ARG A 204 -13.57 -1.20 -3.32
CA ARG A 204 -14.01 -1.53 -1.95
C ARG A 204 -12.92 -1.30 -0.90
N ALA A 205 -11.65 -1.36 -1.29
CA ALA A 205 -10.53 -1.11 -0.40
C ALA A 205 -10.20 0.39 -0.23
N HIS A 206 -10.86 1.28 -1.01
CA HIS A 206 -10.57 2.72 -1.01
C HIS A 206 -10.65 3.30 0.41
N PRO A 207 -9.73 4.19 0.79
CA PRO A 207 -9.71 4.80 2.13
C PRO A 207 -11.06 5.37 2.56
N ASP A 208 -11.71 6.16 1.73
CA ASP A 208 -12.95 6.88 2.07
C ASP A 208 -14.17 5.95 2.26
N LEU A 209 -14.05 4.67 1.89
CA LEU A 209 -15.10 3.66 2.08
C LEU A 209 -14.88 2.80 3.33
N GLN A 210 -13.85 3.10 4.14
CA GLN A 210 -13.57 2.31 5.33
C GLN A 210 -14.42 2.77 6.52
N PRO A 211 -14.76 1.86 7.46
CA PRO A 211 -15.62 2.20 8.60
C PRO A 211 -15.07 3.28 9.53
N ASP A 212 -13.74 3.43 9.54
CA ASP A 212 -13.02 4.43 10.34
C ASP A 212 -12.67 5.70 9.54
N ALA A 213 -13.21 5.83 8.32
CA ALA A 213 -12.96 7.02 7.50
C ALA A 213 -13.59 8.26 8.15
N ASP A 214 -12.76 9.29 8.31
CA ASP A 214 -13.15 10.61 8.80
C ASP A 214 -13.09 11.56 7.60
N LEU A 215 -14.25 11.83 7.03
CA LEU A 215 -14.41 12.66 5.83
C LEU A 215 -14.69 14.13 6.17
N ALA A 216 -14.55 14.54 7.45
CA ALA A 216 -14.74 15.90 7.90
C ALA A 216 -13.50 16.78 7.70
#